data_b46dc027925ff723ff40e675e1f353b2
#
_entry.id   b46dc027925ff723ff40e675e1f353b2
#
_cell.length_a   1.000
_cell.length_b   1.000
_cell.length_c   1.000
_cell.angle_alpha   90.00
_cell.angle_beta   90.00
_cell.angle_gamma   90.00
#
_symmetry.space_group_name_H-M   'P 1'
#
loop_
_entity.id
_entity.type
_entity.pdbx_description
1 polymer ?
#
loop_
_entity_poly.entity_id
_entity_poly.type
_entity_poly.pdbx_seq_one_letter_code
_entity_poly.pdbx_strand_id
1 'polypeptide(L)'
;MISYIANAENDGIIQKICKMKNILVLSSMNEEIDIKQYMKETKVNFNLIKHFIVDLSLLKNTETEIIESIYNFSKLYGKTRVIILATNYDEQNAVLTNLYDLGFYNIINEFDTDIIEQKLITALSQNGLQKNDAKKFKKRVEVIKKENKTKDFFGKIKIFIKSRNKKEEITRTDMPSNQMYLFSLLVEAITRLVKFICYVAIFIFTSIGLTILVNEQLRNLVFQGFGLK
;
A
#
# COMPACT_ATOMS: atom_id res chain seq x y z
N MET A 1 -16.24 5.28 -6.16
CA MET A 1 -15.48 6.30 -5.41
C MET A 1 -14.02 6.17 -5.77
N ILE A 2 -13.32 7.30 -5.86
CA ILE A 2 -11.88 7.35 -6.12
C ILE A 2 -11.17 8.25 -5.11
N SER A 3 -9.86 8.05 -4.98
CA SER A 3 -8.92 9.01 -4.41
C SER A 3 -7.75 9.15 -5.37
N TYR A 4 -7.13 10.33 -5.42
CA TYR A 4 -6.01 10.51 -6.32
C TYR A 4 -4.98 11.53 -5.83
N ILE A 5 -3.77 11.36 -6.35
CA ILE A 5 -2.65 12.27 -6.29
C ILE A 5 -2.31 12.59 -7.75
N ALA A 6 -2.45 13.85 -8.17
CA ALA A 6 -2.21 14.22 -9.54
C ALA A 6 -1.76 15.68 -9.65
N ASN A 7 -0.88 15.98 -10.60
CA ASN A 7 -0.50 17.35 -10.92
C ASN A 7 -1.70 18.15 -11.46
N ALA A 8 -1.59 19.45 -11.56
CA ALA A 8 -2.70 20.34 -11.94
C ALA A 8 -3.34 20.00 -13.31
N GLU A 9 -2.52 19.54 -14.27
CA GLU A 9 -2.99 19.15 -15.60
C GLU A 9 -3.83 17.88 -15.54
N ASN A 10 -3.29 16.83 -14.92
CA ASN A 10 -3.96 15.53 -14.73
C ASN A 10 -5.18 15.65 -13.81
N ASP A 11 -5.14 16.55 -12.80
CA ASP A 11 -6.28 16.83 -11.92
C ASP A 11 -7.47 17.32 -12.73
N GLY A 12 -7.28 18.28 -13.66
CA GLY A 12 -8.34 18.75 -14.52
C GLY A 12 -8.99 17.65 -15.36
N ILE A 13 -8.19 16.73 -15.92
CA ILE A 13 -8.69 15.58 -16.70
C ILE A 13 -9.49 14.62 -15.79
N ILE A 14 -8.95 14.29 -14.62
CA ILE A 14 -9.61 13.38 -13.67
C ILE A 14 -10.95 13.96 -13.22
N GLN A 15 -11.01 15.25 -12.85
CA GLN A 15 -12.24 15.90 -12.42
C GLN A 15 -13.29 15.93 -13.53
N LYS A 16 -12.88 16.21 -14.79
CA LYS A 16 -13.77 16.15 -15.95
C LYS A 16 -14.40 14.76 -16.11
N ILE A 17 -13.59 13.71 -16.06
CA ILE A 17 -14.05 12.32 -16.17
C ILE A 17 -14.98 11.95 -15.00
N CYS A 18 -14.61 12.35 -13.77
CA CYS A 18 -15.43 12.08 -12.59
C CYS A 18 -16.81 12.70 -12.68
N LYS A 19 -16.90 13.96 -13.16
CA LYS A 19 -18.17 14.64 -13.41
C LYS A 19 -19.00 13.93 -14.50
N MET A 20 -18.39 13.57 -15.63
CA MET A 20 -19.09 12.88 -16.71
C MET A 20 -19.64 11.50 -16.30
N LYS A 21 -18.92 10.79 -15.44
CA LYS A 21 -19.27 9.42 -15.05
C LYS A 21 -19.94 9.31 -13.68
N ASN A 22 -20.28 10.46 -13.05
CA ASN A 22 -20.82 10.50 -11.68
C ASN A 22 -19.98 9.71 -10.66
N ILE A 23 -18.65 9.83 -10.75
CA ILE A 23 -17.73 9.18 -9.82
C ILE A 23 -17.45 10.13 -8.65
N LEU A 24 -17.72 9.69 -7.44
CA LEU A 24 -17.44 10.47 -6.23
C LEU A 24 -15.92 10.45 -5.94
N VAL A 25 -15.34 11.64 -5.79
CA VAL A 25 -13.97 11.85 -5.33
C VAL A 25 -13.99 11.98 -3.82
N LEU A 26 -13.28 11.11 -3.10
CA LEU A 26 -13.16 11.14 -1.63
C LEU A 26 -11.99 12.02 -1.17
N SER A 27 -10.92 12.04 -1.94
CA SER A 27 -9.73 12.85 -1.66
C SER A 27 -8.98 13.13 -2.94
N SER A 28 -8.45 14.33 -3.05
CA SER A 28 -7.51 14.75 -4.09
C SER A 28 -6.33 15.45 -3.47
N MET A 29 -5.14 15.26 -4.05
CA MET A 29 -3.90 15.90 -3.67
C MET A 29 -3.18 16.34 -4.93
N ASN A 30 -2.74 17.60 -4.98
CA ASN A 30 -2.06 18.18 -6.14
C ASN A 30 -0.69 18.78 -5.79
N GLU A 31 -0.15 18.40 -4.65
CA GLU A 31 1.16 18.81 -4.16
C GLU A 31 2.14 17.65 -4.19
N GLU A 32 3.43 17.96 -4.22
CA GLU A 32 4.49 16.96 -4.09
C GLU A 32 4.46 16.31 -2.70
N ILE A 33 4.41 14.99 -2.66
CA ILE A 33 4.27 14.23 -1.42
C ILE A 33 5.24 13.06 -1.30
N ASP A 34 5.48 12.65 -0.07
CA ASP A 34 5.99 11.33 0.25
C ASP A 34 4.80 10.34 0.31
N ILE A 35 4.73 9.41 -0.65
CA ILE A 35 3.62 8.46 -0.74
C ILE A 35 3.54 7.56 0.50
N LYS A 36 4.67 7.23 1.12
CA LYS A 36 4.75 6.39 2.30
C LYS A 36 4.18 7.09 3.53
N GLN A 37 4.50 8.39 3.66
CA GLN A 37 3.95 9.25 4.70
C GLN A 37 2.45 9.48 4.47
N TYR A 38 2.05 9.83 3.26
CA TYR A 38 0.64 10.03 2.89
C TYR A 38 -0.24 8.83 3.24
N MET A 39 0.20 7.62 2.92
CA MET A 39 -0.55 6.40 3.23
C MET A 39 -0.72 6.14 4.74
N LYS A 40 0.19 6.66 5.58
CA LYS A 40 0.11 6.53 7.05
C LYS A 40 -0.77 7.59 7.69
N GLU A 41 -0.69 8.82 7.19
CA GLU A 41 -1.27 10.00 7.85
C GLU A 41 -2.66 10.36 7.30
N THR A 42 -2.98 9.90 6.09
CA THR A 42 -4.27 10.20 5.49
C THR A 42 -5.43 9.59 6.29
N LYS A 43 -6.48 10.37 6.46
CA LYS A 43 -7.75 9.92 7.06
C LYS A 43 -8.66 9.21 6.06
N VAL A 44 -8.21 9.03 4.83
CA VAL A 44 -8.98 8.39 3.75
C VAL A 44 -9.19 6.92 4.07
N ASN A 45 -10.43 6.48 4.08
CA ASN A 45 -10.74 5.06 4.21
C ASN A 45 -10.64 4.38 2.83
N PHE A 46 -9.47 3.84 2.52
CA PHE A 46 -9.20 3.16 1.26
C PHE A 46 -10.06 1.92 0.99
N ASN A 47 -10.69 1.34 2.00
CA ASN A 47 -11.64 0.24 1.78
C ASN A 47 -12.93 0.66 1.04
N LEU A 48 -13.24 1.96 1.04
CA LEU A 48 -14.39 2.52 0.32
C LEU A 48 -14.04 2.94 -1.12
N ILE A 49 -12.78 2.89 -1.50
CA ILE A 49 -12.27 3.37 -2.78
C ILE A 49 -12.17 2.22 -3.78
N LYS A 50 -12.73 2.41 -4.97
CA LYS A 50 -12.57 1.45 -6.07
C LYS A 50 -11.28 1.67 -6.85
N HIS A 51 -10.86 2.93 -7.01
CA HIS A 51 -9.67 3.29 -7.78
C HIS A 51 -8.85 4.31 -7.02
N PHE A 52 -7.55 4.06 -6.94
CA PHE A 52 -6.55 5.00 -6.43
C PHE A 52 -5.63 5.39 -7.58
N ILE A 53 -5.65 6.68 -7.96
CA ILE A 53 -4.83 7.20 -9.05
C ILE A 53 -3.61 7.87 -8.44
N VAL A 54 -2.42 7.54 -8.94
CA VAL A 54 -1.15 8.08 -8.45
C VAL A 54 -0.35 8.60 -9.64
N ASP A 55 -0.08 9.90 -9.62
CA ASP A 55 0.84 10.54 -10.56
C ASP A 55 2.25 10.48 -9.96
N LEU A 56 3.13 9.76 -10.65
CA LEU A 56 4.50 9.56 -10.20
C LEU A 56 5.31 10.86 -10.20
N SER A 57 4.92 11.87 -10.98
CA SER A 57 5.62 13.16 -11.06
C SER A 57 5.57 13.95 -9.76
N LEU A 58 4.60 13.68 -8.87
CA LEU A 58 4.44 14.33 -7.58
C LEU A 58 5.07 13.56 -6.41
N LEU A 59 5.71 12.42 -6.67
CA LEU A 59 6.28 11.60 -5.62
C LEU A 59 7.75 11.99 -5.35
N LYS A 60 8.05 12.41 -4.11
CA LYS A 60 9.42 12.73 -3.65
C LYS A 60 10.27 11.51 -3.32
N ASN A 61 9.67 10.35 -3.34
CA ASN A 61 10.29 9.09 -2.95
C ASN A 61 11.29 8.58 -3.99
N THR A 62 12.23 7.78 -3.54
CA THR A 62 13.10 7.01 -4.44
C THR A 62 12.29 5.99 -5.24
N GLU A 63 12.80 5.58 -6.42
CA GLU A 63 12.16 4.58 -7.28
C GLU A 63 11.77 3.29 -6.52
N THR A 64 12.65 2.83 -5.65
CA THR A 64 12.41 1.64 -4.81
C THR A 64 11.27 1.85 -3.84
N GLU A 65 11.22 3.00 -3.16
CA GLU A 65 10.16 3.31 -2.20
C GLU A 65 8.81 3.48 -2.89
N ILE A 66 8.78 4.04 -4.10
CA ILE A 66 7.56 4.13 -4.92
C ILE A 66 7.01 2.73 -5.20
N ILE A 67 7.86 1.83 -5.72
CA ILE A 67 7.47 0.46 -6.04
C ILE A 67 6.97 -0.27 -4.79
N GLU A 68 7.72 -0.20 -3.69
CA GLU A 68 7.34 -0.83 -2.42
C GLU A 68 6.01 -0.29 -1.87
N SER A 69 5.81 1.03 -1.92
CA SER A 69 4.61 1.66 -1.39
C SER A 69 3.37 1.28 -2.19
N ILE A 70 3.45 1.32 -3.52
CA ILE A 70 2.35 0.92 -4.41
C ILE A 70 2.04 -0.57 -4.24
N TYR A 71 3.06 -1.42 -4.14
CA TYR A 71 2.89 -2.86 -3.94
C TYR A 71 2.23 -3.15 -2.58
N ASN A 72 2.73 -2.55 -1.49
CA ASN A 72 2.17 -2.74 -0.16
C ASN A 72 0.74 -2.22 -0.07
N PHE A 73 0.44 -1.07 -0.70
CA PHE A 73 -0.92 -0.56 -0.81
C PHE A 73 -1.85 -1.57 -1.49
N SER A 74 -1.44 -2.13 -2.62
CA SER A 74 -2.25 -3.12 -3.35
C SER A 74 -2.48 -4.41 -2.55
N LYS A 75 -1.57 -4.78 -1.67
CA LYS A 75 -1.73 -5.93 -0.76
C LYS A 75 -2.69 -5.65 0.38
N LEU A 76 -2.63 -4.45 0.94
CA LEU A 76 -3.53 -4.03 2.03
C LEU A 76 -4.96 -3.79 1.53
N TYR A 77 -5.10 -3.19 0.35
CA TYR A 77 -6.38 -2.79 -0.24
C TYR A 77 -6.63 -3.51 -1.57
N GLY A 78 -6.61 -4.84 -1.55
CA GLY A 78 -6.68 -5.69 -2.75
C GLY A 78 -7.93 -5.50 -3.62
N LYS A 79 -8.99 -4.84 -3.12
CA LYS A 79 -10.19 -4.48 -3.88
C LYS A 79 -10.05 -3.13 -4.60
N THR A 80 -9.06 -2.32 -4.23
CA THR A 80 -8.79 -1.02 -4.82
C THR A 80 -7.84 -1.18 -5.99
N ARG A 81 -8.27 -0.78 -7.19
CA ARG A 81 -7.40 -0.77 -8.36
C ARG A 81 -6.50 0.46 -8.31
N VAL A 82 -5.19 0.24 -8.42
CA VAL A 82 -4.21 1.31 -8.58
C VAL A 82 -4.08 1.66 -10.06
N ILE A 83 -4.18 2.96 -10.37
CA ILE A 83 -3.96 3.53 -11.70
C ILE A 83 -2.76 4.46 -11.59
N ILE A 84 -1.77 4.27 -12.44
CA ILE A 84 -0.48 4.97 -12.38
C ILE A 84 -0.40 5.93 -13.55
N LEU A 85 -0.23 7.22 -13.27
CA LEU A 85 0.10 8.25 -14.24
C LEU A 85 1.61 8.46 -14.23
N ALA A 86 2.24 8.40 -15.38
CA ALA A 86 3.69 8.45 -15.53
C ALA A 86 4.09 9.20 -16.81
N THR A 87 3.46 10.36 -17.07
CA THR A 87 3.60 11.14 -18.31
C THR A 87 5.04 11.53 -18.63
N ASN A 88 5.90 11.66 -17.61
CA ASN A 88 7.30 12.09 -17.77
C ASN A 88 8.29 10.90 -17.74
N TYR A 89 7.82 9.67 -17.80
CA TYR A 89 8.65 8.48 -17.69
C TYR A 89 8.81 7.79 -19.05
N ASP A 90 10.03 7.34 -19.35
CA ASP A 90 10.29 6.48 -20.50
C ASP A 90 9.63 5.11 -20.32
N GLU A 91 9.22 4.45 -21.40
CA GLU A 91 8.59 3.12 -21.36
C GLU A 91 9.48 2.05 -20.71
N GLN A 92 10.82 2.19 -20.80
CA GLN A 92 11.79 1.29 -20.20
C GLN A 92 12.30 1.77 -18.84
N ASN A 93 11.69 2.81 -18.27
CA ASN A 93 12.03 3.27 -16.93
C ASN A 93 11.89 2.13 -15.92
N ALA A 94 12.84 2.08 -14.97
CA ALA A 94 12.92 0.99 -13.99
C ALA A 94 11.65 0.87 -13.12
N VAL A 95 11.01 2.00 -12.76
CA VAL A 95 9.77 1.98 -11.97
C VAL A 95 8.65 1.31 -12.76
N LEU A 96 8.44 1.71 -14.03
CA LEU A 96 7.34 1.20 -14.84
C LEU A 96 7.54 -0.28 -15.18
N THR A 97 8.75 -0.68 -15.54
CA THR A 97 9.06 -2.09 -15.85
C THR A 97 8.89 -2.99 -14.62
N ASN A 98 9.28 -2.54 -13.43
CA ASN A 98 9.10 -3.30 -12.20
C ASN A 98 7.63 -3.37 -11.78
N LEU A 99 6.87 -2.27 -11.88
CA LEU A 99 5.44 -2.27 -11.61
C LEU A 99 4.68 -3.20 -12.57
N TYR A 100 5.04 -3.21 -13.87
CA TYR A 100 4.49 -4.15 -14.84
C TYR A 100 4.77 -5.61 -14.44
N ASP A 101 6.02 -5.93 -14.05
CA ASP A 101 6.42 -7.28 -13.63
C ASP A 101 5.70 -7.72 -12.34
N LEU A 102 5.30 -6.77 -11.48
CA LEU A 102 4.49 -6.99 -10.28
C LEU A 102 2.98 -7.13 -10.58
N GLY A 103 2.56 -6.96 -11.84
CA GLY A 103 1.18 -7.15 -12.27
C GLY A 103 0.34 -5.87 -12.31
N PHE A 104 0.95 -4.69 -12.20
CA PHE A 104 0.24 -3.43 -12.39
C PHE A 104 0.15 -3.12 -13.88
N TYR A 105 -1.05 -3.19 -14.45
CA TYR A 105 -1.27 -2.96 -15.88
C TYR A 105 -1.98 -1.64 -16.18
N ASN A 106 -2.56 -0.98 -15.16
CA ASN A 106 -3.20 0.32 -15.32
C ASN A 106 -2.14 1.43 -15.24
N ILE A 107 -1.21 1.45 -16.20
CA ILE A 107 -0.13 2.43 -16.32
C ILE A 107 -0.38 3.28 -17.57
N ILE A 108 -0.39 4.61 -17.40
CA ILE A 108 -0.61 5.60 -18.44
C ILE A 108 0.61 6.52 -18.47
N ASN A 109 1.39 6.48 -19.57
CA ASN A 109 2.58 7.32 -19.76
C ASN A 109 2.52 8.11 -21.07
N GLU A 110 1.33 8.43 -21.51
CA GLU A 110 1.11 9.24 -22.72
C GLU A 110 1.36 10.73 -22.42
N PHE A 111 1.67 11.50 -23.47
CA PHE A 111 1.85 12.95 -23.37
C PHE A 111 0.63 13.71 -23.93
N ASP A 112 -0.16 13.06 -24.79
CA ASP A 112 -1.35 13.63 -25.39
C ASP A 112 -2.51 13.54 -24.40
N THR A 113 -3.11 14.69 -24.07
CA THR A 113 -4.21 14.81 -23.10
C THR A 113 -5.44 14.03 -23.51
N ASP A 114 -5.76 13.94 -24.81
CA ASP A 114 -6.91 13.19 -25.29
C ASP A 114 -6.69 11.68 -25.14
N ILE A 115 -5.45 11.22 -25.36
CA ILE A 115 -5.08 9.82 -25.16
C ILE A 115 -5.07 9.48 -23.66
N ILE A 116 -4.56 10.38 -22.82
CA ILE A 116 -4.61 10.23 -21.36
C ILE A 116 -6.06 10.10 -20.90
N GLU A 117 -6.95 10.98 -21.37
CA GLU A 117 -8.38 10.96 -21.03
C GLU A 117 -9.02 9.61 -21.40
N GLN A 118 -8.81 9.14 -22.65
CA GLN A 118 -9.34 7.86 -23.12
C GLN A 118 -8.83 6.67 -22.31
N LYS A 119 -7.52 6.65 -21.98
CA LYS A 119 -6.93 5.58 -21.17
C LYS A 119 -7.40 5.63 -19.73
N LEU A 120 -7.58 6.82 -19.14
CA LEU A 120 -8.17 6.98 -17.81
C LEU A 120 -9.62 6.48 -17.78
N ILE A 121 -10.41 6.81 -18.79
CA ILE A 121 -11.78 6.29 -18.92
C ILE A 121 -11.79 4.77 -18.94
N THR A 122 -10.86 4.17 -19.67
CA THR A 122 -10.71 2.71 -19.75
C THR A 122 -10.23 2.13 -18.41
N ALA A 123 -9.22 2.74 -17.80
CA ALA A 123 -8.67 2.30 -16.49
C ALA A 123 -9.70 2.35 -15.37
N LEU A 124 -10.62 3.34 -15.41
CA LEU A 124 -11.72 3.51 -14.46
C LEU A 124 -12.93 2.59 -14.77
N SER A 125 -12.95 1.92 -15.92
CA SER A 125 -14.01 0.97 -16.28
C SER A 125 -13.91 -0.31 -15.45
N GLN A 126 -14.92 -1.19 -15.56
CA GLN A 126 -14.96 -2.44 -14.82
C GLN A 126 -13.73 -3.33 -15.08
N ASN A 127 -13.30 -3.43 -16.34
CA ASN A 127 -12.17 -4.29 -16.72
C ASN A 127 -10.81 -3.63 -16.52
N GLY A 128 -10.71 -2.29 -16.59
CA GLY A 128 -9.45 -1.55 -16.57
C GLY A 128 -8.59 -1.78 -17.81
N LEU A 129 -7.37 -1.28 -17.77
CA LEU A 129 -6.36 -1.59 -18.78
C LEU A 129 -5.85 -3.01 -18.56
N GLN A 130 -5.67 -3.73 -19.65
CA GLN A 130 -5.25 -5.13 -19.64
C GLN A 130 -3.74 -5.27 -19.80
N LYS A 131 -3.22 -6.45 -19.55
CA LYS A 131 -1.79 -6.77 -19.72
C LYS A 131 -1.25 -6.42 -21.09
N ASN A 132 -2.08 -6.55 -22.13
CA ASN A 132 -1.69 -6.21 -23.50
C ASN A 132 -1.51 -4.69 -23.68
N ASP A 133 -2.32 -3.86 -23.03
CA ASP A 133 -2.23 -2.39 -23.09
C ASP A 133 -0.94 -1.89 -22.44
N ALA A 134 -0.48 -2.60 -21.40
CA ALA A 134 0.75 -2.30 -20.68
C ALA A 134 2.00 -3.02 -21.23
N LYS A 135 1.89 -3.78 -22.31
CA LYS A 135 2.98 -4.63 -22.84
C LYS A 135 4.25 -3.84 -23.23
N LYS A 136 4.11 -2.56 -23.55
CA LYS A 136 5.23 -1.66 -23.85
C LYS A 136 6.18 -1.49 -22.66
N PHE A 137 5.72 -1.65 -21.43
CA PHE A 137 6.52 -1.57 -20.20
C PHE A 137 7.23 -2.90 -19.87
N LYS A 138 7.01 -3.95 -20.66
CA LYS A 138 7.74 -5.19 -20.47
C LYS A 138 9.22 -4.95 -20.75
N LYS A 139 10.08 -5.33 -19.80
CA LYS A 139 11.53 -5.19 -19.93
C LYS A 139 12.03 -5.81 -21.23
N ARG A 140 12.63 -5.00 -22.09
CA ARG A 140 13.33 -5.51 -23.27
C ARG A 140 14.59 -6.19 -22.80
N VAL A 141 14.74 -7.48 -23.08
CA VAL A 141 15.98 -8.22 -22.81
C VAL A 141 16.98 -7.83 -23.90
N GLU A 142 17.66 -6.70 -23.69
CA GLU A 142 18.90 -6.49 -24.44
C GLU A 142 19.96 -7.43 -23.85
N VAL A 143 20.53 -8.26 -24.70
CA VAL A 143 21.66 -9.11 -24.37
C VAL A 143 22.90 -8.22 -24.25
N ILE A 144 23.01 -7.50 -23.14
CA ILE A 144 24.23 -6.78 -22.75
C ILE A 144 24.72 -7.35 -21.43
N LYS A 145 25.86 -8.00 -21.51
CA LYS A 145 26.69 -8.40 -20.37
C LYS A 145 27.20 -7.15 -19.65
N LYS A 146 26.96 -7.09 -18.33
CA LYS A 146 27.42 -6.15 -17.26
C LYS A 146 26.31 -5.18 -16.79
N GLU A 147 26.00 -5.12 -15.50
CA GLU A 147 26.75 -5.06 -14.25
C GLU A 147 25.89 -5.48 -13.02
N ASN A 148 26.55 -6.11 -12.05
CA ASN A 148 25.97 -6.94 -10.98
C ASN A 148 25.55 -6.24 -9.67
N LYS A 149 25.13 -4.98 -9.62
CA LYS A 149 24.79 -4.36 -8.32
C LYS A 149 23.28 -4.21 -8.04
N THR A 150 22.45 -4.07 -9.06
CA THR A 150 20.98 -3.98 -8.88
C THR A 150 20.29 -5.34 -8.80
N LYS A 151 20.94 -6.42 -9.27
CA LYS A 151 20.38 -7.78 -9.25
C LYS A 151 20.12 -8.33 -7.85
N ASP A 152 20.85 -7.86 -6.85
CA ASP A 152 20.81 -8.45 -5.50
C ASP A 152 19.55 -8.00 -4.72
N PHE A 153 19.08 -6.78 -4.93
CA PHE A 153 17.89 -6.26 -4.26
C PHE A 153 16.59 -6.83 -4.88
N PHE A 154 16.47 -6.76 -6.19
CA PHE A 154 15.30 -7.32 -6.89
C PHE A 154 15.28 -8.85 -6.88
N GLY A 155 16.44 -9.49 -6.83
CA GLY A 155 16.56 -10.91 -6.54
C GLY A 155 15.98 -11.28 -5.19
N LYS A 156 16.26 -10.48 -4.15
CA LYS A 156 15.72 -10.68 -2.79
C LYS A 156 14.21 -10.46 -2.74
N ILE A 157 13.68 -9.43 -3.40
CA ILE A 157 12.22 -9.22 -3.51
C ILE A 157 11.56 -10.38 -4.29
N LYS A 158 12.13 -10.81 -5.40
CA LYS A 158 11.58 -11.91 -6.21
C LYS A 158 11.65 -13.26 -5.50
N ILE A 159 12.71 -13.51 -4.73
CA ILE A 159 12.86 -14.69 -3.86
C ILE A 159 11.88 -14.62 -2.69
N PHE A 160 11.71 -13.45 -2.08
CA PHE A 160 10.75 -13.23 -0.99
C PHE A 160 9.30 -13.42 -1.45
N ILE A 161 8.96 -12.88 -2.62
CA ILE A 161 7.64 -13.08 -3.25
C ILE A 161 7.44 -14.56 -3.63
N LYS A 162 8.46 -15.21 -4.22
CA LYS A 162 8.38 -16.61 -4.63
C LYS A 162 8.32 -17.57 -3.44
N SER A 163 9.03 -17.27 -2.34
CA SER A 163 8.96 -18.06 -1.12
C SER A 163 7.62 -17.89 -0.39
N ARG A 164 7.03 -16.68 -0.44
CA ARG A 164 5.72 -16.39 0.15
C ARG A 164 4.60 -17.01 -0.68
N ASN A 165 4.64 -16.91 -2.00
CA ASN A 165 3.68 -17.60 -2.88
C ASN A 165 3.77 -19.12 -2.77
N LYS A 166 4.98 -19.69 -2.57
CA LYS A 166 5.14 -21.13 -2.35
C LYS A 166 4.59 -21.60 -1.00
N LYS A 167 4.66 -20.73 0.05
CA LYS A 167 3.97 -20.99 1.33
C LYS A 167 2.45 -20.83 1.21
N GLU A 168 1.97 -19.87 0.40
CA GLU A 168 0.54 -19.70 0.13
C GLU A 168 -0.03 -20.79 -0.78
N GLU A 169 0.74 -21.31 -1.74
CA GLU A 169 0.31 -22.45 -2.58
C GLU A 169 0.20 -23.77 -1.80
N ILE A 170 1.08 -23.99 -0.82
CA ILE A 170 0.99 -25.20 0.03
C ILE A 170 -0.21 -25.14 0.98
N THR A 171 -0.69 -23.93 1.32
CA THR A 171 -1.91 -23.74 2.15
C THR A 171 -3.21 -23.60 1.35
N ARG A 172 -3.13 -23.42 0.02
CA ARG A 172 -4.33 -23.20 -0.83
C ARG A 172 -4.95 -24.47 -1.41
N THR A 173 -4.32 -25.62 -1.26
CA THR A 173 -4.77 -26.81 -2.00
C THR A 173 -5.95 -27.55 -1.39
N ASP A 174 -6.39 -27.30 -0.14
CA ASP A 174 -7.46 -28.11 0.45
C ASP A 174 -8.40 -27.42 1.45
N MET A 175 -8.54 -26.09 1.46
CA MET A 175 -9.55 -25.46 2.33
C MET A 175 -10.68 -24.79 1.52
N PRO A 176 -11.95 -25.13 1.77
CA PRO A 176 -13.09 -24.43 1.18
C PRO A 176 -13.10 -22.96 1.61
N SER A 177 -13.47 -22.07 0.70
CA SER A 177 -13.40 -20.60 0.84
C SER A 177 -13.98 -20.03 2.15
N ASN A 178 -14.98 -20.70 2.74
CA ASN A 178 -15.59 -20.34 4.01
C ASN A 178 -14.66 -20.56 5.24
N GLN A 179 -13.77 -21.54 5.21
CA GLN A 179 -12.86 -21.79 6.33
C GLN A 179 -11.72 -20.76 6.39
N MET A 180 -11.27 -20.27 5.24
CA MET A 180 -10.22 -19.26 5.17
C MET A 180 -10.72 -17.89 5.69
N TYR A 181 -11.99 -17.59 5.45
CA TYR A 181 -12.63 -16.39 6.00
C TYR A 181 -12.79 -16.47 7.53
N LEU A 182 -13.22 -17.63 8.04
CA LEU A 182 -13.31 -17.92 9.47
C LEU A 182 -11.94 -17.84 10.16
N PHE A 183 -10.89 -18.36 9.52
CA PHE A 183 -9.53 -18.29 10.07
C PHE A 183 -8.99 -16.85 10.16
N SER A 184 -9.23 -16.02 9.15
CA SER A 184 -8.82 -14.60 9.20
C SER A 184 -9.58 -13.81 10.27
N LEU A 185 -10.88 -14.08 10.44
CA LEU A 185 -11.71 -13.51 11.51
C LEU A 185 -11.22 -13.93 12.90
N LEU A 186 -10.83 -15.19 13.04
CA LEU A 186 -10.31 -15.75 14.31
C LEU A 186 -8.97 -15.12 14.68
N VAL A 187 -8.05 -14.95 13.72
CA VAL A 187 -6.77 -14.26 13.93
C VAL A 187 -6.99 -12.78 14.32
N GLU A 188 -7.93 -12.10 13.68
CA GLU A 188 -8.27 -10.72 14.02
C GLU A 188 -8.88 -10.60 15.42
N ALA A 189 -9.77 -11.52 15.80
CA ALA A 189 -10.37 -11.59 17.12
C ALA A 189 -9.31 -11.85 18.21
N ILE A 190 -8.39 -12.79 17.98
CA ILE A 190 -7.28 -13.07 18.90
C ILE A 190 -6.38 -11.83 19.06
N THR A 191 -6.06 -11.14 17.98
CA THR A 191 -5.22 -9.94 18.03
C THR A 191 -5.88 -8.82 18.84
N ARG A 192 -7.20 -8.64 18.71
CA ARG A 192 -7.98 -7.68 19.52
C ARG A 192 -7.99 -8.07 20.98
N LEU A 193 -8.16 -9.36 21.28
CA LEU A 193 -8.15 -9.89 22.64
C LEU A 193 -6.79 -9.70 23.33
N VAL A 194 -5.69 -9.98 22.63
CA VAL A 194 -4.33 -9.76 23.15
C VAL A 194 -4.10 -8.27 23.45
N LYS A 195 -4.49 -7.37 22.56
CA LYS A 195 -4.41 -5.92 22.83
C LYS A 195 -5.19 -5.52 24.06
N PHE A 196 -6.41 -6.02 24.21
CA PHE A 196 -7.24 -5.75 25.38
C PHE A 196 -6.59 -6.22 26.68
N ILE A 197 -6.04 -7.43 26.70
CA ILE A 197 -5.31 -7.97 27.87
C ILE A 197 -4.10 -7.09 28.20
N CYS A 198 -3.33 -6.63 27.22
CA CYS A 198 -2.22 -5.71 27.44
C CYS A 198 -2.69 -4.38 28.08
N TYR A 199 -3.78 -3.81 27.59
CA TYR A 199 -4.32 -2.57 28.18
C TYR A 199 -4.79 -2.78 29.63
N VAL A 200 -5.47 -3.88 29.93
CA VAL A 200 -5.89 -4.22 31.30
C VAL A 200 -4.68 -4.41 32.21
N ALA A 201 -3.65 -5.10 31.73
CA ALA A 201 -2.42 -5.27 32.51
C ALA A 201 -1.73 -3.94 32.83
N ILE A 202 -1.60 -3.05 31.84
CA ILE A 202 -1.04 -1.69 32.04
C ILE A 202 -1.89 -0.92 33.06
N PHE A 203 -3.21 -0.98 32.96
CA PHE A 203 -4.10 -0.30 33.88
C PHE A 203 -3.94 -0.82 35.32
N ILE A 204 -3.83 -2.13 35.50
CA ILE A 204 -3.59 -2.74 36.83
C ILE A 204 -2.24 -2.29 37.40
N PHE A 205 -1.16 -2.34 36.59
CA PHE A 205 0.17 -1.91 37.06
C PHE A 205 0.21 -0.42 37.40
N THR A 206 -0.43 0.42 36.62
CA THR A 206 -0.51 1.86 36.92
C THR A 206 -1.34 2.14 38.17
N SER A 207 -2.44 1.42 38.38
CA SER A 207 -3.27 1.54 39.59
C SER A 207 -2.50 1.10 40.85
N ILE A 208 -1.80 -0.01 40.78
CA ILE A 208 -0.94 -0.50 41.91
C ILE A 208 0.17 0.51 42.17
N GLY A 209 0.85 1.00 41.14
CA GLY A 209 1.91 2.01 41.27
C GLY A 209 1.41 3.30 41.92
N LEU A 210 0.24 3.79 41.53
CA LEU A 210 -0.40 4.96 42.12
C LEU A 210 -0.76 4.73 43.60
N THR A 211 -1.30 3.56 43.92
CA THR A 211 -1.67 3.19 45.33
C THR A 211 -0.44 3.17 46.23
N ILE A 212 0.68 2.62 45.74
CA ILE A 212 1.96 2.59 46.47
C ILE A 212 2.53 4.00 46.66
N LEU A 213 2.39 4.88 45.64
CA LEU A 213 2.86 6.27 45.73
C LEU A 213 2.08 7.11 46.74
N VAL A 214 0.76 6.92 46.84
CA VAL A 214 -0.13 7.70 47.73
C VAL A 214 -0.10 7.15 49.18
N ASN A 215 0.11 5.85 49.35
CA ASN A 215 0.07 5.22 50.68
C ASN A 215 1.50 5.04 51.22
N GLU A 216 1.84 5.86 52.25
CA GLU A 216 3.17 5.88 52.86
C GLU A 216 3.55 4.56 53.53
N GLN A 217 2.58 3.86 54.10
CA GLN A 217 2.82 2.56 54.74
C GLN A 217 3.18 1.47 53.71
N LEU A 218 2.44 1.43 52.59
CA LEU A 218 2.72 0.50 51.50
C LEU A 218 4.05 0.82 50.79
N ARG A 219 4.38 2.09 50.63
CA ARG A 219 5.65 2.54 50.05
C ARG A 219 6.83 2.07 50.90
N ASN A 220 6.77 2.22 52.21
CA ASN A 220 7.81 1.79 53.13
C ASN A 220 7.98 0.26 53.17
N LEU A 221 6.89 -0.51 53.09
CA LEU A 221 6.93 -1.97 52.97
C LEU A 221 7.60 -2.43 51.68
N VAL A 222 7.28 -1.78 50.55
CA VAL A 222 7.90 -2.10 49.27
C VAL A 222 9.39 -1.77 49.25
N PHE A 223 9.80 -0.60 49.77
CA PHE A 223 11.23 -0.24 49.88
C PHE A 223 12.00 -1.19 50.82
N GLN A 224 11.43 -1.62 51.95
CA GLN A 224 12.02 -2.64 52.83
C GLN A 224 12.20 -3.98 52.08
N GLY A 225 11.20 -4.40 51.29
CA GLY A 225 11.25 -5.65 50.51
C GLY A 225 12.34 -5.63 49.42
N PHE A 226 12.68 -4.46 48.86
CA PHE A 226 13.77 -4.29 47.87
C PHE A 226 15.12 -3.92 48.51
N GLY A 227 15.24 -3.87 49.86
CA GLY A 227 16.49 -3.56 50.54
C GLY A 227 16.95 -2.10 50.40
N LEU A 228 16.06 -1.22 49.96
CA LEU A 228 16.31 0.21 49.87
C LEU A 228 15.90 0.88 51.19
N LYS A 229 16.89 1.42 51.93
CA LYS A 229 16.71 2.21 53.13
C LYS A 229 16.50 3.68 52.76
#